data_231b36a59a33ebb6a64d1bafe3604731
#
_entry.id   231b36a59a33ebb6a64d1bafe3604731
#
_cell.length_a   1.000
_cell.length_b   1.000
_cell.length_c   1.000
_cell.angle_alpha   90.00
_cell.angle_beta   90.00
_cell.angle_gamma   90.00
#
_symmetry.space_group_name_H-M   'P 1'
#
loop_
_entity.id
_entity.type
_entity.pdbx_description
1 polymer ?
#
loop_
_entity_poly.entity_id
_entity_poly.type
_entity_poly.pdbx_seq_one_letter_code
_entity_poly.pdbx_strand_id
1 'polypeptide(L)'
;MFIALLIFICIFVALIWFTAKMDSSIESAFSPSGKLTPVEGGVIHWQKQGNGPALILIHGLLGNSNNFNELAKTLAPRYTVYSIDRPGSGFSSRYKGTPANFEQQSKMILEWMEKEGIEKASIAGHSMGGGIALRMAIDAPEKIKSVSLLCPLTTPLKGGAGPLSVLYIPHEWVRSSVAKTIASPLRARLGRKQVAQIFHPEPVPASFSTAGGGLLALHSRSFYEGSRDTVSAQGSLHRQQARYGEIQCPVGVLYGEKDTILKPDEHIAAVTKAIDSAVHEVIANTGHMIPVTQVQACADFIVSIDDKSKAD
;
A
#
# COMPACT_ATOMS: atom_id res chain seq x y z
N MET A 1 -21.69 -5.87 40.78
CA MET A 1 -21.23 -4.74 40.00
C MET A 1 -19.71 -4.52 40.15
N PHE A 2 -19.14 -4.42 41.36
CA PHE A 2 -17.72 -4.19 41.59
C PHE A 2 -16.79 -5.29 41.03
N ILE A 3 -17.11 -6.55 41.21
CA ILE A 3 -16.31 -7.70 40.69
C ILE A 3 -16.29 -7.68 39.15
N ALA A 4 -17.42 -7.41 38.51
CA ALA A 4 -17.49 -7.34 37.04
C ALA A 4 -16.64 -6.18 36.46
N LEU A 5 -16.64 -5.03 37.12
CA LEU A 5 -15.79 -3.89 36.77
C LEU A 5 -14.30 -4.25 36.93
N LEU A 6 -13.93 -4.92 38.02
CA LEU A 6 -12.55 -5.36 38.28
C LEU A 6 -12.07 -6.34 37.19
N ILE A 7 -12.90 -7.33 36.84
CA ILE A 7 -12.61 -8.27 35.75
C ILE A 7 -12.41 -7.54 34.43
N PHE A 8 -13.29 -6.58 34.09
CA PHE A 8 -13.16 -5.78 32.86
C PHE A 8 -11.84 -5.00 32.84
N ILE A 9 -11.48 -4.35 33.95
CA ILE A 9 -10.20 -3.61 34.03
C ILE A 9 -9.01 -4.57 33.88
N CYS A 10 -9.03 -5.72 34.52
CA CYS A 10 -7.97 -6.72 34.41
C CYS A 10 -7.80 -7.21 32.94
N ILE A 11 -8.89 -7.52 32.25
CA ILE A 11 -8.88 -7.93 30.84
C ILE A 11 -8.31 -6.79 29.98
N PHE A 12 -8.77 -5.56 30.19
CA PHE A 12 -8.32 -4.40 29.43
C PHE A 12 -6.81 -4.16 29.57
N VAL A 13 -6.29 -4.22 30.81
CA VAL A 13 -4.86 -4.10 31.09
C VAL A 13 -4.06 -5.24 30.47
N ALA A 14 -4.57 -6.48 30.55
CA ALA A 14 -3.92 -7.64 29.95
C ALA A 14 -3.82 -7.52 28.42
N LEU A 15 -4.87 -6.99 27.76
CA LEU A 15 -4.86 -6.74 26.31
C LEU A 15 -3.84 -5.68 25.91
N ILE A 16 -3.74 -4.59 26.67
CA ILE A 16 -2.72 -3.54 26.43
C ILE A 16 -1.33 -4.13 26.58
N TRP A 17 -1.09 -4.87 27.66
CA TRP A 17 0.21 -5.49 27.91
C TRP A 17 0.59 -6.49 26.80
N PHE A 18 -0.34 -7.34 26.39
CA PHE A 18 -0.14 -8.29 25.30
C PHE A 18 0.20 -7.58 24.00
N THR A 19 -0.55 -6.52 23.65
CA THR A 19 -0.31 -5.72 22.44
C THR A 19 1.07 -5.08 22.48
N ALA A 20 1.45 -4.44 23.59
CA ALA A 20 2.76 -3.82 23.75
C ALA A 20 3.92 -4.84 23.64
N LYS A 21 3.75 -6.04 24.24
CA LYS A 21 4.73 -7.13 24.13
C LYS A 21 4.86 -7.61 22.67
N MET A 22 3.76 -7.71 21.95
CA MET A 22 3.77 -8.13 20.54
C MET A 22 4.45 -7.07 19.67
N ASP A 23 4.13 -5.78 19.87
CA ASP A 23 4.78 -4.67 19.17
C ASP A 23 6.29 -4.69 19.39
N SER A 24 6.76 -4.82 20.65
CA SER A 24 8.18 -4.93 20.98
C SER A 24 8.86 -6.15 20.34
N SER A 25 8.15 -7.28 20.24
CA SER A 25 8.68 -8.48 19.58
C SER A 25 8.84 -8.27 18.07
N ILE A 26 7.89 -7.58 17.43
CA ILE A 26 7.96 -7.23 16.00
C ILE A 26 9.11 -6.26 15.77
N GLU A 27 9.24 -5.20 16.56
CA GLU A 27 10.31 -4.21 16.47
C GLU A 27 11.71 -4.85 16.65
N SER A 28 11.82 -5.84 17.54
CA SER A 28 13.06 -6.57 17.75
C SER A 28 13.40 -7.52 16.60
N ALA A 29 12.39 -8.09 15.95
CA ALA A 29 12.56 -9.03 14.83
C ALA A 29 12.80 -8.35 13.48
N PHE A 30 12.35 -7.10 13.33
CA PHE A 30 12.44 -6.35 12.08
C PHE A 30 13.13 -5.00 12.33
N SER A 31 14.30 -4.84 11.78
CA SER A 31 15.00 -3.55 11.72
C SER A 31 14.82 -2.90 10.35
N PRO A 32 14.70 -1.57 10.24
CA PRO A 32 14.63 -0.90 8.96
C PRO A 32 15.92 -1.15 8.15
N SER A 33 15.76 -1.75 6.97
CA SER A 33 16.84 -1.90 6.00
C SER A 33 16.65 -0.82 4.94
N GLY A 34 17.53 0.15 4.85
CA GLY A 34 17.40 1.26 3.91
C GLY A 34 17.62 2.60 4.58
N LYS A 35 16.90 3.62 4.12
CA LYS A 35 17.05 5.00 4.59
C LYS A 35 15.73 5.58 5.09
N LEU A 36 15.85 6.58 5.94
CA LEU A 36 14.75 7.39 6.47
C LEU A 36 14.96 8.84 6.05
N THR A 37 13.99 9.41 5.34
CA THR A 37 14.04 10.80 4.88
C THR A 37 12.90 11.58 5.52
N PRO A 38 13.19 12.59 6.36
CA PRO A 38 12.17 13.48 6.91
C PRO A 38 11.50 14.31 5.80
N VAL A 39 10.16 14.38 5.85
CA VAL A 39 9.32 15.20 4.97
C VAL A 39 8.30 15.97 5.79
N GLU A 40 7.64 16.98 5.21
CA GLU A 40 6.55 17.67 5.89
C GLU A 40 5.43 16.69 6.23
N GLY A 41 5.14 16.55 7.50
CA GLY A 41 4.11 15.65 8.01
C GLY A 41 4.58 14.26 8.41
N GLY A 42 5.87 13.93 8.30
CA GLY A 42 6.37 12.63 8.75
C GLY A 42 7.79 12.27 8.29
N VAL A 43 8.01 10.95 8.19
CA VAL A 43 9.27 10.39 7.71
C VAL A 43 8.95 9.28 6.71
N ILE A 44 9.64 9.26 5.58
CA ILE A 44 9.54 8.19 4.57
C ILE A 44 10.72 7.24 4.72
N HIS A 45 10.42 5.95 4.93
CA HIS A 45 11.39 4.86 4.81
C HIS A 45 11.39 4.34 3.37
N TRP A 46 12.58 4.02 2.86
CA TRP A 46 12.75 3.53 1.52
C TRP A 46 14.01 2.66 1.35
N GLN A 47 13.95 1.76 0.40
CA GLN A 47 15.05 0.89 -0.02
C GLN A 47 15.37 1.16 -1.49
N LYS A 48 16.64 0.97 -1.88
CA LYS A 48 17.12 1.21 -3.24
C LYS A 48 17.86 -0.01 -3.77
N GLN A 49 17.58 -0.40 -5.01
CA GLN A 49 18.30 -1.44 -5.73
C GLN A 49 18.52 -1.03 -7.18
N GLY A 50 19.64 -1.48 -7.78
CA GLY A 50 19.95 -1.25 -9.19
C GLY A 50 20.53 0.14 -9.49
N ASN A 51 20.79 0.37 -10.78
CA ASN A 51 21.38 1.59 -11.30
C ASN A 51 20.86 1.87 -12.72
N GLY A 52 19.89 2.75 -12.85
CA GLY A 52 19.21 3.12 -14.09
C GLY A 52 18.20 4.22 -13.85
N PRO A 53 17.26 4.46 -14.77
CA PRO A 53 16.15 5.39 -14.57
C PRO A 53 15.38 5.08 -13.29
N ALA A 54 14.85 6.11 -12.62
CA ALA A 54 14.13 5.94 -11.37
C ALA A 54 12.78 5.24 -11.58
N LEU A 55 12.52 4.21 -10.77
CA LEU A 55 11.24 3.53 -10.64
C LEU A 55 10.83 3.46 -9.18
N ILE A 56 9.65 3.95 -8.84
CA ILE A 56 9.14 3.97 -7.47
C ILE A 56 8.04 2.92 -7.33
N LEU A 57 8.17 2.03 -6.34
CA LEU A 57 7.20 1.00 -6.00
C LEU A 57 6.42 1.41 -4.75
N ILE A 58 5.08 1.49 -4.87
CA ILE A 58 4.16 1.95 -3.82
C ILE A 58 3.21 0.82 -3.43
N HIS A 59 3.35 0.29 -2.21
CA HIS A 59 2.58 -0.86 -1.71
C HIS A 59 1.13 -0.54 -1.34
N GLY A 60 0.32 -1.59 -1.16
CA GLY A 60 -1.08 -1.53 -0.78
C GLY A 60 -1.34 -1.28 0.72
N LEU A 61 -2.60 -1.35 1.11
CA LEU A 61 -3.04 -1.22 2.51
C LEU A 61 -2.42 -2.32 3.37
N LEU A 62 -1.91 -1.95 4.56
CA LEU A 62 -1.19 -2.83 5.50
C LEU A 62 0.09 -3.49 4.93
N GLY A 63 0.50 -3.11 3.72
CA GLY A 63 1.76 -3.54 3.13
C GLY A 63 2.96 -2.73 3.63
N ASN A 64 4.11 -3.03 3.06
CA ASN A 64 5.37 -2.32 3.26
C ASN A 64 6.31 -2.57 2.05
N SER A 65 7.44 -1.89 2.00
CA SER A 65 8.45 -1.98 0.93
C SER A 65 8.92 -3.41 0.63
N ASN A 66 8.96 -4.28 1.65
CA ASN A 66 9.41 -5.67 1.49
C ASN A 66 8.45 -6.53 0.64
N ASN A 67 7.21 -6.09 0.43
CA ASN A 67 6.28 -6.79 -0.48
C ASN A 67 6.80 -6.80 -1.93
N PHE A 68 7.75 -5.93 -2.25
CA PHE A 68 8.35 -5.82 -3.58
C PHE A 68 9.76 -6.40 -3.70
N ASN A 69 10.28 -7.09 -2.69
CA ASN A 69 11.68 -7.56 -2.68
C ASN A 69 12.07 -8.31 -3.95
N GLU A 70 11.26 -9.27 -4.39
CA GLU A 70 11.56 -10.05 -5.61
C GLU A 70 11.32 -9.23 -6.89
N LEU A 71 10.26 -8.41 -6.92
CA LEU A 71 9.99 -7.53 -8.05
C LEU A 71 11.10 -6.47 -8.23
N ALA A 72 11.58 -5.90 -7.14
CA ALA A 72 12.67 -4.93 -7.17
C ALA A 72 13.98 -5.57 -7.66
N LYS A 73 14.30 -6.79 -7.24
CA LYS A 73 15.46 -7.56 -7.76
C LYS A 73 15.34 -7.81 -9.27
N THR A 74 14.15 -8.20 -9.75
CA THR A 74 13.90 -8.47 -11.17
C THR A 74 14.05 -7.21 -12.02
N LEU A 75 13.65 -6.05 -11.49
CA LEU A 75 13.72 -4.76 -12.19
C LEU A 75 15.06 -4.02 -12.03
N ALA A 76 15.87 -4.37 -11.03
CA ALA A 76 17.15 -3.71 -10.73
C ALA A 76 18.19 -3.70 -11.88
N PRO A 77 18.23 -4.70 -12.79
CA PRO A 77 19.11 -4.63 -13.95
C PRO A 77 18.81 -3.47 -14.92
N ARG A 78 17.56 -2.96 -14.92
CA ARG A 78 17.10 -1.91 -15.84
C ARG A 78 16.86 -0.57 -15.17
N TYR A 79 16.51 -0.55 -13.88
CA TYR A 79 16.09 0.61 -13.14
C TYR A 79 16.90 0.84 -11.86
N THR A 80 16.90 2.06 -11.39
CA THR A 80 17.10 2.35 -9.98
C THR A 80 15.73 2.23 -9.32
N VAL A 81 15.48 1.09 -8.65
CA VAL A 81 14.20 0.79 -8.02
C VAL A 81 14.17 1.30 -6.59
N TYR A 82 13.21 2.14 -6.28
CA TYR A 82 12.92 2.66 -4.95
C TYR A 82 11.66 2.01 -4.41
N SER A 83 11.78 1.09 -3.47
CA SER A 83 10.64 0.51 -2.73
C SER A 83 10.40 1.36 -1.49
N ILE A 84 9.29 2.10 -1.44
CA ILE A 84 8.98 2.99 -0.32
C ILE A 84 7.96 2.37 0.62
N ASP A 85 8.07 2.64 1.91
CA ASP A 85 6.95 2.48 2.83
C ASP A 85 6.08 3.73 2.74
N ARG A 86 4.78 3.54 2.45
CA ARG A 86 3.83 4.67 2.40
C ARG A 86 3.78 5.41 3.74
N PRO A 87 3.47 6.71 3.77
CA PRO A 87 3.31 7.45 5.03
C PRO A 87 2.44 6.69 6.05
N GLY A 88 2.99 6.43 7.24
CA GLY A 88 2.34 5.68 8.32
C GLY A 88 2.39 4.16 8.22
N SER A 89 2.97 3.59 7.17
CA SER A 89 3.12 2.13 6.99
C SER A 89 4.58 1.70 7.19
N GLY A 90 4.81 0.41 7.43
CA GLY A 90 6.14 -0.16 7.60
C GLY A 90 6.96 0.62 8.62
N PHE A 91 8.11 1.15 8.21
CA PHE A 91 8.99 2.00 9.03
C PHE A 91 8.79 3.50 8.78
N SER A 92 7.92 3.89 7.81
CA SER A 92 7.48 5.27 7.63
C SER A 92 6.56 5.73 8.75
N SER A 93 6.54 7.02 9.03
CA SER A 93 5.65 7.61 10.05
C SER A 93 4.88 8.80 9.51
N ARG A 94 3.73 9.08 10.13
CA ARG A 94 3.01 10.35 10.03
C ARG A 94 3.05 11.05 11.37
N TYR A 95 3.29 12.34 11.38
CA TYR A 95 3.21 13.14 12.61
C TYR A 95 1.74 13.33 13.02
N LYS A 96 1.54 13.62 14.30
CA LYS A 96 0.19 13.89 14.83
C LYS A 96 -0.45 15.03 14.05
N GLY A 97 -1.69 14.83 13.60
CA GLY A 97 -2.43 15.83 12.83
C GLY A 97 -2.24 15.73 11.31
N THR A 98 -1.21 15.03 10.81
CA THR A 98 -1.02 14.84 9.35
C THR A 98 -2.16 13.99 8.78
N PRO A 99 -2.90 14.46 7.77
CA PRO A 99 -3.97 13.68 7.14
C PRO A 99 -3.48 12.37 6.52
N ALA A 100 -4.40 11.39 6.40
CA ALA A 100 -4.11 10.09 5.78
C ALA A 100 -4.67 9.95 4.35
N ASN A 101 -5.22 11.03 3.80
CA ASN A 101 -5.80 11.07 2.46
C ASN A 101 -4.72 10.94 1.37
N PHE A 102 -5.13 10.61 0.15
CA PHE A 102 -4.18 10.40 -0.96
C PHE A 102 -3.45 11.68 -1.36
N GLU A 103 -4.10 12.83 -1.21
CA GLU A 103 -3.53 14.15 -1.45
C GLU A 103 -2.29 14.40 -0.59
N GLN A 104 -2.41 14.12 0.71
CA GLN A 104 -1.29 14.30 1.63
C GLN A 104 -0.21 13.23 1.43
N GLN A 105 -0.59 11.98 1.15
CA GLN A 105 0.40 10.94 0.86
C GLN A 105 1.16 11.24 -0.43
N SER A 106 0.47 11.70 -1.48
CA SER A 106 1.11 12.17 -2.73
C SER A 106 2.11 13.30 -2.45
N LYS A 107 1.69 14.36 -1.71
CA LYS A 107 2.57 15.48 -1.34
C LYS A 107 3.83 15.01 -0.62
N MET A 108 3.70 14.11 0.36
CA MET A 108 4.84 13.59 1.12
C MET A 108 5.80 12.78 0.25
N ILE A 109 5.28 11.98 -0.69
CA ILE A 109 6.12 11.16 -1.58
C ILE A 109 6.80 12.06 -2.63
N LEU A 110 6.12 13.06 -3.17
CA LEU A 110 6.72 14.04 -4.11
C LEU A 110 7.82 14.86 -3.43
N GLU A 111 7.63 15.30 -2.19
CA GLU A 111 8.67 15.98 -1.41
C GLU A 111 9.85 15.04 -1.13
N TRP A 112 9.59 13.75 -0.85
CA TRP A 112 10.65 12.75 -0.71
C TRP A 112 11.45 12.62 -2.00
N MET A 113 10.80 12.58 -3.17
CA MET A 113 11.51 12.58 -4.47
C MET A 113 12.45 13.78 -4.61
N GLU A 114 11.98 14.97 -4.26
CA GLU A 114 12.81 16.19 -4.31
C GLU A 114 14.03 16.09 -3.41
N LYS A 115 13.85 15.63 -2.17
CA LYS A 115 14.96 15.48 -1.19
C LYS A 115 15.99 14.43 -1.59
N GLU A 116 15.56 13.39 -2.31
CA GLU A 116 16.45 12.33 -2.82
C GLU A 116 17.01 12.66 -4.22
N GLY A 117 16.73 13.84 -4.76
CA GLY A 117 17.21 14.26 -6.08
C GLY A 117 16.61 13.49 -7.25
N ILE A 118 15.38 12.98 -7.08
CA ILE A 118 14.64 12.25 -8.11
C ILE A 118 13.78 13.26 -8.87
N GLU A 119 14.28 13.78 -9.98
CA GLU A 119 13.56 14.78 -10.77
C GLU A 119 12.34 14.19 -11.48
N LYS A 120 12.47 13.00 -12.06
CA LYS A 120 11.39 12.31 -12.78
C LYS A 120 11.50 10.80 -12.58
N ALA A 121 10.36 10.12 -12.37
CA ALA A 121 10.31 8.67 -12.14
C ALA A 121 9.11 8.01 -12.83
N SER A 122 9.27 6.74 -13.19
CA SER A 122 8.14 5.83 -13.43
C SER A 122 7.62 5.33 -12.09
N ILE A 123 6.31 5.10 -11.97
CA ILE A 123 5.70 4.63 -10.72
C ILE A 123 4.96 3.32 -10.97
N ALA A 124 5.16 2.35 -10.08
CA ALA A 124 4.31 1.16 -10.01
C ALA A 124 3.60 1.11 -8.65
N GLY A 125 2.26 1.13 -8.67
CA GLY A 125 1.44 1.16 -7.48
C GLY A 125 0.56 -0.08 -7.34
N HIS A 126 0.66 -0.79 -6.20
CA HIS A 126 -0.19 -1.93 -5.89
C HIS A 126 -1.38 -1.53 -5.04
N SER A 127 -2.58 -1.98 -5.39
CA SER A 127 -3.79 -1.81 -4.58
C SER A 127 -4.02 -0.32 -4.23
N MET A 128 -4.06 0.06 -2.95
CA MET A 128 -4.15 1.45 -2.50
C MET A 128 -2.97 2.31 -3.01
N GLY A 129 -1.78 1.74 -3.16
CA GLY A 129 -0.62 2.41 -3.76
C GLY A 129 -0.86 2.84 -5.21
N GLY A 130 -1.69 2.09 -5.95
CA GLY A 130 -2.14 2.47 -7.29
C GLY A 130 -2.99 3.74 -7.31
N GLY A 131 -3.91 3.88 -6.34
CA GLY A 131 -4.68 5.12 -6.18
C GLY A 131 -3.81 6.33 -5.84
N ILE A 132 -2.76 6.13 -5.05
CA ILE A 132 -1.79 7.18 -4.72
C ILE A 132 -0.91 7.50 -5.94
N ALA A 133 -0.48 6.50 -6.72
CA ALA A 133 0.26 6.70 -7.96
C ALA A 133 -0.51 7.57 -8.98
N LEU A 134 -1.80 7.30 -9.17
CA LEU A 134 -2.68 8.15 -9.98
C LEU A 134 -2.78 9.56 -9.42
N ARG A 135 -2.84 9.70 -8.10
CA ARG A 135 -2.86 11.02 -7.45
C ARG A 135 -1.56 11.79 -7.72
N MET A 136 -0.40 11.17 -7.63
CA MET A 136 0.88 11.79 -7.93
C MET A 136 0.96 12.24 -9.40
N ALA A 137 0.44 11.44 -10.34
CA ALA A 137 0.41 11.81 -11.75
C ALA A 137 -0.51 13.01 -12.05
N ILE A 138 -1.56 13.21 -11.23
CA ILE A 138 -2.42 14.40 -11.29
C ILE A 138 -1.73 15.63 -10.67
N ASP A 139 -1.05 15.44 -9.52
CA ASP A 139 -0.48 16.54 -8.75
C ASP A 139 0.81 17.11 -9.34
N ALA A 140 1.62 16.26 -10.01
CA ALA A 140 2.93 16.62 -10.56
C ALA A 140 3.21 15.88 -11.89
N PRO A 141 2.45 16.18 -12.96
CA PRO A 141 2.56 15.47 -14.24
C PRO A 141 3.98 15.53 -14.84
N GLU A 142 4.71 16.61 -14.59
CA GLU A 142 6.09 16.80 -15.06
C GLU A 142 7.09 15.86 -14.39
N LYS A 143 6.81 15.39 -13.16
CA LYS A 143 7.67 14.50 -12.39
C LYS A 143 7.39 13.02 -12.64
N ILE A 144 6.25 12.68 -13.26
CA ILE A 144 5.83 11.30 -13.47
C ILE A 144 5.99 10.92 -14.93
N LYS A 145 6.79 9.89 -15.17
CA LYS A 145 7.13 9.41 -16.51
C LYS A 145 6.09 8.42 -17.04
N SER A 146 5.67 7.49 -16.21
CA SER A 146 4.66 6.48 -16.51
C SER A 146 4.04 5.93 -15.21
N VAL A 147 2.84 5.38 -15.30
CA VAL A 147 2.14 4.77 -14.16
C VAL A 147 1.71 3.35 -14.50
N SER A 148 2.27 2.37 -13.78
CA SER A 148 1.88 0.96 -13.84
C SER A 148 1.06 0.60 -12.61
N LEU A 149 -0.19 0.23 -12.80
CA LEU A 149 -1.15 -0.04 -11.75
C LEU A 149 -1.32 -1.55 -11.58
N LEU A 150 -0.98 -2.10 -10.42
CA LEU A 150 -1.00 -3.52 -10.09
C LEU A 150 -2.17 -3.81 -9.15
N CYS A 151 -3.24 -4.45 -9.63
CA CYS A 151 -4.50 -4.64 -8.89
C CYS A 151 -4.95 -3.37 -8.14
N PRO A 152 -5.05 -2.19 -8.80
CA PRO A 152 -5.15 -0.91 -8.13
C PRO A 152 -6.53 -0.64 -7.54
N LEU A 153 -6.55 0.15 -6.45
CA LEU A 153 -7.75 0.78 -5.92
C LEU A 153 -7.97 2.14 -6.63
N THR A 154 -8.86 2.20 -7.61
CA THR A 154 -9.05 3.37 -8.50
C THR A 154 -10.41 4.05 -8.36
N THR A 155 -11.38 3.41 -7.68
CA THR A 155 -12.73 3.95 -7.48
C THR A 155 -13.20 3.66 -6.06
N PRO A 156 -14.10 4.48 -5.50
CA PRO A 156 -14.69 4.21 -4.18
C PRO A 156 -15.32 2.82 -4.11
N LEU A 157 -15.11 2.14 -2.99
CA LEU A 157 -15.65 0.80 -2.76
C LEU A 157 -17.14 0.87 -2.45
N LYS A 158 -17.96 0.17 -3.22
CA LYS A 158 -19.38 -0.01 -2.94
C LYS A 158 -19.58 -1.12 -1.91
N GLY A 159 -20.27 -0.83 -0.81
CA GLY A 159 -20.67 -1.85 0.16
C GLY A 159 -19.60 -2.35 1.14
N GLY A 160 -18.50 -1.62 1.25
CA GLY A 160 -17.42 -1.95 2.21
C GLY A 160 -16.26 -2.71 1.59
N ALA A 161 -15.12 -2.74 2.29
CA ALA A 161 -13.83 -3.23 1.79
C ALA A 161 -13.63 -4.75 1.97
N GLY A 162 -14.69 -5.58 1.88
CA GLY A 162 -14.56 -7.03 2.05
C GLY A 162 -13.82 -7.40 3.35
N PRO A 163 -12.79 -8.26 3.29
CA PRO A 163 -12.02 -8.67 4.48
C PRO A 163 -11.34 -7.52 5.24
N LEU A 164 -11.19 -6.36 4.60
CA LEU A 164 -10.54 -5.17 5.18
C LEU A 164 -11.55 -4.17 5.77
N SER A 165 -12.87 -4.45 5.70
CA SER A 165 -13.93 -3.60 6.26
C SER A 165 -13.80 -3.35 7.76
N VAL A 166 -13.17 -4.27 8.50
CA VAL A 166 -12.88 -4.14 9.94
C VAL A 166 -11.95 -2.95 10.24
N LEU A 167 -11.25 -2.41 9.24
CA LEU A 167 -10.42 -1.22 9.35
C LEU A 167 -11.21 0.08 9.22
N TYR A 168 -12.46 0.06 8.79
CA TYR A 168 -13.26 1.28 8.65
C TYR A 168 -13.79 1.75 10.00
N ILE A 169 -12.95 2.43 10.78
CA ILE A 169 -13.28 3.00 12.10
C ILE A 169 -13.09 4.53 12.04
N PRO A 170 -14.17 5.31 11.79
CA PRO A 170 -14.08 6.78 11.63
C PRO A 170 -13.62 7.50 12.90
N HIS A 171 -14.07 7.05 14.08
CA HIS A 171 -13.80 7.71 15.34
C HIS A 171 -12.40 7.43 15.86
N GLU A 172 -11.57 8.46 16.03
CA GLU A 172 -10.17 8.33 16.42
C GLU A 172 -9.99 7.60 17.77
N TRP A 173 -10.82 7.94 18.78
CA TRP A 173 -10.72 7.33 20.10
C TRP A 173 -11.05 5.82 20.07
N VAL A 174 -12.04 5.40 19.26
CA VAL A 174 -12.38 3.98 19.06
C VAL A 174 -11.20 3.27 18.38
N ARG A 175 -10.71 3.84 17.28
CA ARG A 175 -9.55 3.32 16.53
C ARG A 175 -8.34 3.12 17.42
N SER A 176 -7.99 4.16 18.21
CA SER A 176 -6.86 4.11 19.15
C SER A 176 -7.04 3.04 20.22
N SER A 177 -8.24 2.92 20.79
CA SER A 177 -8.55 1.90 21.81
C SER A 177 -8.46 0.49 21.21
N VAL A 178 -9.06 0.27 20.05
CA VAL A 178 -9.02 -1.03 19.34
C VAL A 178 -7.58 -1.42 18.98
N ALA A 179 -6.80 -0.48 18.43
CA ALA A 179 -5.41 -0.71 18.05
C ALA A 179 -4.55 -1.15 19.24
N LYS A 180 -4.73 -0.51 20.41
CA LYS A 180 -3.93 -0.77 21.62
C LYS A 180 -4.39 -1.99 22.42
N THR A 181 -5.54 -2.60 22.08
CA THR A 181 -6.12 -3.69 22.87
C THR A 181 -6.36 -4.93 22.02
N ILE A 182 -7.48 -4.99 21.28
CA ILE A 182 -7.97 -6.21 20.65
C ILE A 182 -7.42 -6.45 19.25
N ALA A 183 -6.94 -5.42 18.55
CA ALA A 183 -6.54 -5.55 17.14
C ALA A 183 -5.40 -6.56 16.97
N SER A 184 -4.30 -6.42 17.69
CA SER A 184 -3.14 -7.29 17.57
C SER A 184 -3.42 -8.74 18.00
N PRO A 185 -4.05 -9.02 19.16
CA PRO A 185 -4.44 -10.37 19.53
C PRO A 185 -5.37 -11.06 18.54
N LEU A 186 -6.38 -10.34 18.04
CA LEU A 186 -7.33 -10.87 17.08
C LEU A 186 -6.67 -11.20 15.74
N ARG A 187 -5.80 -10.30 15.27
CA ARG A 187 -5.07 -10.49 14.00
C ARG A 187 -4.01 -11.59 14.11
N ALA A 188 -3.35 -11.75 15.26
CA ALA A 188 -2.48 -12.89 15.49
C ALA A 188 -3.22 -14.23 15.36
N ARG A 189 -4.48 -14.29 15.82
CA ARG A 189 -5.31 -15.49 15.73
C ARG A 189 -5.91 -15.72 14.35
N LEU A 190 -6.40 -14.69 13.70
CA LEU A 190 -7.16 -14.77 12.42
C LEU A 190 -6.32 -14.43 11.20
N GLY A 191 -5.14 -13.84 11.37
CA GLY A 191 -4.33 -13.24 10.30
C GLY A 191 -3.95 -14.23 9.21
N ARG A 192 -3.62 -15.49 9.57
CA ARG A 192 -3.31 -16.52 8.56
C ARG A 192 -4.45 -16.74 7.58
N LYS A 193 -5.70 -16.79 8.08
CA LYS A 193 -6.88 -16.96 7.23
C LYS A 193 -7.13 -15.73 6.36
N GLN A 194 -6.97 -14.54 6.93
CA GLN A 194 -7.13 -13.27 6.19
C GLN A 194 -6.05 -13.12 5.10
N VAL A 195 -4.79 -13.44 5.42
CA VAL A 195 -3.70 -13.42 4.44
C VAL A 195 -3.95 -14.44 3.33
N ALA A 196 -4.35 -15.68 3.67
CA ALA A 196 -4.70 -16.69 2.65
C ALA A 196 -5.84 -16.22 1.74
N GLN A 197 -6.82 -15.47 2.24
CA GLN A 197 -7.89 -14.90 1.43
C GLN A 197 -7.39 -13.81 0.48
N ILE A 198 -6.42 -12.99 0.89
CA ILE A 198 -5.83 -11.94 0.06
C ILE A 198 -4.98 -12.54 -1.07
N PHE A 199 -4.35 -13.69 -0.83
CA PHE A 199 -3.56 -14.42 -1.82
C PHE A 199 -4.40 -15.35 -2.72
N HIS A 200 -5.65 -15.65 -2.34
CA HIS A 200 -6.49 -16.60 -3.11
C HIS A 200 -6.57 -16.19 -4.59
N PRO A 201 -6.41 -17.15 -5.55
CA PRO A 201 -6.31 -18.60 -5.39
C PRO A 201 -4.88 -19.12 -5.13
N GLU A 202 -3.86 -18.27 -5.18
CA GLU A 202 -2.48 -18.71 -4.99
C GLU A 202 -2.17 -19.00 -3.51
N PRO A 203 -1.21 -19.91 -3.24
CA PRO A 203 -0.73 -20.12 -1.89
C PRO A 203 0.07 -18.92 -1.39
N VAL A 204 0.00 -18.67 -0.08
CA VAL A 204 0.86 -17.66 0.56
C VAL A 204 2.31 -18.16 0.55
N PRO A 205 3.27 -17.42 -0.03
CA PRO A 205 4.68 -17.81 0.00
C PRO A 205 5.18 -17.94 1.44
N ALA A 206 5.97 -18.98 1.72
CA ALA A 206 6.49 -19.25 3.07
C ALA A 206 7.30 -18.07 3.65
N SER A 207 8.01 -17.33 2.80
CA SER A 207 8.80 -16.16 3.17
C SER A 207 7.97 -14.88 3.37
N PHE A 208 6.68 -14.88 3.01
CA PHE A 208 5.86 -13.65 3.05
C PHE A 208 5.75 -13.06 4.45
N SER A 209 5.58 -13.90 5.47
CA SER A 209 5.46 -13.44 6.85
C SER A 209 6.74 -12.78 7.39
N THR A 210 7.91 -13.22 6.94
CA THR A 210 9.25 -12.75 7.37
C THR A 210 9.85 -11.80 6.33
N ALA A 211 10.57 -12.31 5.34
CA ALA A 211 11.25 -11.51 4.31
C ALA A 211 10.30 -10.61 3.50
N GLY A 212 9.06 -11.04 3.28
CA GLY A 212 8.01 -10.22 2.67
C GLY A 212 7.36 -9.18 3.60
N GLY A 213 7.79 -9.11 4.86
CA GLY A 213 7.32 -8.09 5.82
C GLY A 213 5.88 -8.29 6.33
N GLY A 214 5.25 -9.44 6.09
CA GLY A 214 3.84 -9.67 6.46
C GLY A 214 3.56 -9.53 7.96
N LEU A 215 4.52 -9.87 8.84
CA LEU A 215 4.38 -9.72 10.29
C LEU A 215 4.37 -8.24 10.75
N LEU A 216 4.96 -7.30 9.99
CA LEU A 216 4.87 -5.86 10.30
C LEU A 216 3.42 -5.37 10.31
N ALA A 217 2.54 -6.01 9.54
CA ALA A 217 1.12 -5.70 9.56
C ALA A 217 0.45 -5.97 10.90
N LEU A 218 0.99 -6.85 11.76
CA LEU A 218 0.41 -7.17 13.09
C LEU A 218 0.70 -6.10 14.14
N HIS A 219 1.66 -5.19 13.91
CA HIS A 219 1.96 -4.09 14.81
C HIS A 219 0.73 -3.21 15.03
N SER A 220 0.47 -2.76 16.25
CA SER A 220 -0.70 -1.96 16.61
C SER A 220 -0.78 -0.65 15.82
N ARG A 221 0.37 -0.01 15.54
CA ARG A 221 0.46 1.16 14.67
C ARG A 221 -0.02 0.88 13.25
N SER A 222 0.29 -0.31 12.71
CA SER A 222 -0.16 -0.69 11.36
C SER A 222 -1.68 -0.78 11.27
N PHE A 223 -2.34 -1.28 12.33
CA PHE A 223 -3.80 -1.26 12.41
C PHE A 223 -4.34 0.18 12.49
N TYR A 224 -3.78 0.99 13.38
CA TYR A 224 -4.22 2.38 13.57
C TYR A 224 -4.10 3.19 12.28
N GLU A 225 -2.94 3.16 11.64
CA GLU A 225 -2.69 3.90 10.40
C GLU A 225 -3.46 3.32 9.20
N GLY A 226 -3.57 1.99 9.10
CA GLY A 226 -4.38 1.34 8.07
C GLY A 226 -5.87 1.69 8.18
N SER A 227 -6.39 1.85 9.40
CA SER A 227 -7.76 2.36 9.61
C SER A 227 -7.90 3.82 9.15
N ARG A 228 -6.91 4.68 9.42
CA ARG A 228 -6.90 6.06 8.93
C ARG A 228 -6.91 6.13 7.41
N ASP A 229 -6.06 5.30 6.78
CA ASP A 229 -5.98 5.17 5.32
C ASP A 229 -7.33 4.74 4.73
N THR A 230 -7.96 3.71 5.30
CA THR A 230 -9.25 3.15 4.83
C THR A 230 -10.37 4.19 4.92
N VAL A 231 -10.45 4.92 6.02
CA VAL A 231 -11.46 5.98 6.22
C VAL A 231 -11.26 7.13 5.23
N SER A 232 -10.00 7.52 4.98
CA SER A 232 -9.68 8.67 4.12
C SER A 232 -9.76 8.34 2.62
N ALA A 233 -9.54 7.08 2.24
CA ALA A 233 -9.47 6.65 0.84
C ALA A 233 -10.75 6.94 0.05
N GLN A 234 -11.92 6.72 0.65
CA GLN A 234 -13.21 6.91 -0.03
C GLN A 234 -13.38 8.34 -0.55
N GLY A 235 -13.11 9.34 0.31
CA GLY A 235 -13.20 10.75 -0.06
C GLY A 235 -12.14 11.14 -1.11
N SER A 236 -10.91 10.64 -1.00
CA SER A 236 -9.85 10.89 -1.98
C SER A 236 -10.21 10.32 -3.35
N LEU A 237 -10.65 9.07 -3.40
CA LEU A 237 -11.03 8.40 -4.65
C LEU A 237 -12.19 9.11 -5.34
N HIS A 238 -13.19 9.55 -4.59
CA HIS A 238 -14.33 10.27 -5.14
C HIS A 238 -13.90 11.58 -5.82
N ARG A 239 -12.97 12.32 -5.21
CA ARG A 239 -12.46 13.58 -5.78
C ARG A 239 -11.52 13.36 -6.96
N GLN A 240 -10.59 12.41 -6.86
CA GLN A 240 -9.58 12.23 -7.90
C GLN A 240 -10.07 11.49 -9.14
N GLN A 241 -11.06 10.61 -9.02
CA GLN A 241 -11.61 9.87 -10.17
C GLN A 241 -12.13 10.81 -11.28
N ALA A 242 -12.73 11.94 -10.90
CA ALA A 242 -13.17 12.97 -11.85
C ALA A 242 -12.01 13.66 -12.61
N ARG A 243 -10.77 13.49 -12.12
CA ARG A 243 -9.56 14.13 -12.63
C ARG A 243 -8.61 13.17 -13.37
N TYR A 244 -8.97 11.91 -13.53
CA TYR A 244 -8.10 10.95 -14.23
C TYR A 244 -7.80 11.34 -15.67
N GLY A 245 -8.72 12.03 -16.36
CA GLY A 245 -8.48 12.58 -17.71
C GLY A 245 -7.41 13.69 -17.78
N GLU A 246 -6.94 14.22 -16.65
CA GLU A 246 -5.83 15.18 -16.61
C GLU A 246 -4.44 14.52 -16.68
N ILE A 247 -4.36 13.18 -16.53
CA ILE A 247 -3.11 12.44 -16.54
C ILE A 247 -2.54 12.38 -17.94
N GLN A 248 -1.29 12.85 -18.11
CA GLN A 248 -0.65 13.02 -19.40
C GLN A 248 0.33 11.89 -19.76
N CYS A 249 0.84 11.19 -18.74
CA CYS A 249 1.82 10.11 -18.95
C CYS A 249 1.12 8.78 -19.33
N PRO A 250 1.84 7.83 -19.94
CA PRO A 250 1.32 6.49 -20.19
C PRO A 250 0.85 5.81 -18.90
N VAL A 251 -0.35 5.23 -18.94
CA VAL A 251 -0.95 4.49 -17.82
C VAL A 251 -1.28 3.07 -18.26
N GLY A 252 -0.92 2.09 -17.44
CA GLY A 252 -1.32 0.70 -17.62
C GLY A 252 -1.92 0.10 -16.37
N VAL A 253 -2.88 -0.82 -16.52
CA VAL A 253 -3.59 -1.51 -15.43
C VAL A 253 -3.42 -3.01 -15.60
N LEU A 254 -2.79 -3.68 -14.64
CA LEU A 254 -2.63 -5.13 -14.58
C LEU A 254 -3.46 -5.69 -13.43
N TYR A 255 -4.29 -6.69 -13.69
CA TYR A 255 -5.13 -7.34 -12.68
C TYR A 255 -4.98 -8.85 -12.66
N GLY A 256 -5.20 -9.46 -11.50
CA GLY A 256 -5.49 -10.88 -11.38
C GLY A 256 -6.99 -11.14 -11.61
N GLU A 257 -7.33 -12.11 -12.47
CA GLU A 257 -8.72 -12.46 -12.83
C GLU A 257 -9.57 -12.84 -11.60
N LYS A 258 -8.95 -13.49 -10.63
CA LYS A 258 -9.60 -14.01 -9.41
C LYS A 258 -9.43 -13.08 -8.19
N ASP A 259 -9.12 -11.79 -8.41
CA ASP A 259 -9.03 -10.83 -7.32
C ASP A 259 -10.38 -10.74 -6.58
N THR A 260 -10.39 -11.19 -5.32
CA THR A 260 -11.58 -11.15 -4.43
C THR A 260 -11.60 -9.93 -3.52
N ILE A 261 -10.53 -9.13 -3.52
CA ILE A 261 -10.41 -7.92 -2.70
C ILE A 261 -10.99 -6.71 -3.43
N LEU A 262 -10.59 -6.56 -4.71
CA LEU A 262 -11.05 -5.49 -5.59
C LEU A 262 -11.59 -6.12 -6.88
N LYS A 263 -12.75 -5.67 -7.33
CA LYS A 263 -13.36 -6.19 -8.56
C LYS A 263 -12.63 -5.64 -9.79
N PRO A 264 -11.95 -6.47 -10.59
CA PRO A 264 -11.15 -6.00 -11.72
C PRO A 264 -11.91 -5.08 -12.67
N ASP A 265 -13.10 -5.50 -13.11
CA ASP A 265 -13.91 -4.77 -14.09
C ASP A 265 -14.25 -3.33 -13.64
N GLU A 266 -14.61 -3.14 -12.36
CA GLU A 266 -14.97 -1.82 -11.84
C GLU A 266 -13.74 -0.89 -11.83
N HIS A 267 -12.60 -1.41 -11.41
CA HIS A 267 -11.37 -0.61 -11.26
C HIS A 267 -10.64 -0.38 -12.58
N ILE A 268 -10.63 -1.34 -13.49
CA ILE A 268 -10.13 -1.17 -14.86
C ILE A 268 -10.96 -0.11 -15.58
N ALA A 269 -12.30 -0.25 -15.55
CA ALA A 269 -13.20 0.67 -16.21
C ALA A 269 -13.09 2.11 -15.70
N ALA A 270 -12.78 2.31 -14.42
CA ALA A 270 -12.60 3.65 -13.85
C ALA A 270 -11.41 4.40 -14.47
N VAL A 271 -10.36 3.69 -14.88
CA VAL A 271 -9.16 4.26 -15.50
C VAL A 271 -9.33 4.37 -17.03
N THR A 272 -9.70 3.25 -17.68
CA THR A 272 -9.74 3.19 -19.15
C THR A 272 -10.85 4.03 -19.80
N LYS A 273 -11.91 4.37 -19.06
CA LYS A 273 -12.94 5.31 -19.52
C LYS A 273 -12.53 6.78 -19.39
N ALA A 274 -11.57 7.07 -18.54
CA ALA A 274 -11.14 8.44 -18.28
C ALA A 274 -9.83 8.79 -18.98
N ILE A 275 -9.01 7.80 -19.33
CA ILE A 275 -7.72 7.95 -19.98
C ILE A 275 -7.72 7.09 -21.24
N ASP A 276 -7.97 7.70 -22.41
CA ASP A 276 -8.13 7.00 -23.69
C ASP A 276 -6.90 6.17 -24.09
N SER A 277 -5.69 6.61 -23.70
CA SER A 277 -4.43 5.92 -23.97
C SER A 277 -4.10 4.81 -22.96
N ALA A 278 -4.91 4.65 -21.91
CA ALA A 278 -4.65 3.63 -20.89
C ALA A 278 -4.86 2.22 -21.46
N VAL A 279 -3.91 1.34 -21.17
CA VAL A 279 -4.00 -0.07 -21.55
C VAL A 279 -4.26 -0.93 -20.32
N HIS A 280 -4.84 -2.11 -20.51
CA HIS A 280 -5.02 -3.05 -19.42
C HIS A 280 -4.73 -4.48 -19.85
N GLU A 281 -4.31 -5.29 -18.88
CA GLU A 281 -4.10 -6.73 -19.00
C GLU A 281 -4.67 -7.45 -17.77
N VAL A 282 -5.11 -8.69 -17.95
CA VAL A 282 -5.65 -9.54 -16.87
C VAL A 282 -4.93 -10.89 -16.89
N ILE A 283 -4.34 -11.26 -15.75
CA ILE A 283 -3.66 -12.54 -15.60
C ILE A 283 -4.68 -13.59 -15.16
N ALA A 284 -4.86 -14.63 -15.96
CA ALA A 284 -5.78 -15.73 -15.66
C ALA A 284 -5.41 -16.47 -14.36
N ASN A 285 -6.43 -16.93 -13.64
CA ASN A 285 -6.30 -17.74 -12.41
C ASN A 285 -5.43 -17.10 -11.30
N THR A 286 -5.34 -15.78 -11.24
CA THR A 286 -4.47 -15.04 -10.34
C THR A 286 -5.29 -14.12 -9.43
N GLY A 287 -4.87 -13.96 -8.18
CA GLY A 287 -5.54 -13.14 -7.16
C GLY A 287 -4.99 -11.72 -7.04
N HIS A 288 -5.12 -11.15 -5.82
CA HIS A 288 -4.80 -9.74 -5.55
C HIS A 288 -3.30 -9.46 -5.43
N MET A 289 -2.49 -10.43 -4.95
CA MET A 289 -1.09 -10.19 -4.56
C MET A 289 -0.10 -10.42 -5.71
N ILE A 290 -0.44 -9.96 -6.93
CA ILE A 290 0.38 -10.15 -8.13
C ILE A 290 1.82 -9.67 -8.00
N PRO A 291 2.20 -8.61 -7.24
CA PRO A 291 3.60 -8.23 -7.09
C PRO A 291 4.44 -9.30 -6.36
N VAL A 292 3.78 -10.21 -5.65
CA VAL A 292 4.41 -11.29 -4.88
C VAL A 292 4.31 -12.63 -5.61
N THR A 293 3.19 -12.90 -6.29
CA THR A 293 2.91 -14.21 -6.91
C THR A 293 3.23 -14.23 -8.40
N GLN A 294 3.20 -13.08 -9.08
CA GLN A 294 3.37 -12.94 -10.53
C GLN A 294 4.49 -11.94 -10.87
N VAL A 295 5.64 -12.11 -10.22
CA VAL A 295 6.77 -11.17 -10.26
C VAL A 295 7.21 -10.84 -11.69
N GLN A 296 7.41 -11.88 -12.54
CA GLN A 296 7.87 -11.67 -13.92
C GLN A 296 6.81 -10.93 -14.76
N ALA A 297 5.54 -11.31 -14.68
CA ALA A 297 4.47 -10.65 -15.40
C ALA A 297 4.33 -9.18 -14.99
N CYS A 298 4.46 -8.88 -13.69
CA CYS A 298 4.48 -7.50 -13.20
C CYS A 298 5.70 -6.72 -13.73
N ALA A 299 6.89 -7.34 -13.77
CA ALA A 299 8.09 -6.70 -14.28
C ALA A 299 7.96 -6.39 -15.78
N ASP A 300 7.53 -7.36 -16.59
CA ASP A 300 7.34 -7.19 -18.04
C ASP A 300 6.30 -6.12 -18.33
N PHE A 301 5.20 -6.11 -17.59
CA PHE A 301 4.16 -5.09 -17.70
C PHE A 301 4.69 -3.69 -17.37
N ILE A 302 5.41 -3.51 -16.27
CA ILE A 302 6.00 -2.22 -15.89
C ILE A 302 6.94 -1.72 -16.99
N VAL A 303 7.78 -2.60 -17.52
CA VAL A 303 8.70 -2.27 -18.63
C VAL A 303 7.92 -1.84 -19.87
N SER A 304 6.85 -2.56 -20.24
CA SER A 304 6.04 -2.26 -21.42
C SER A 304 5.38 -0.87 -21.34
N ILE A 305 4.92 -0.48 -20.14
CA ILE A 305 4.30 0.85 -19.93
C ILE A 305 5.38 1.95 -19.93
N ASP A 306 6.53 1.70 -19.30
CA ASP A 306 7.63 2.66 -19.29
C ASP A 306 8.21 2.92 -20.69
N ASP A 307 8.28 1.90 -21.55
CA ASP A 307 8.79 2.05 -22.92
C ASP A 307 7.86 2.90 -23.81
N LYS A 308 6.56 2.94 -23.55
CA LYS A 308 5.64 3.85 -24.26
C LYS A 308 5.97 5.31 -24.02
N SER A 309 6.50 5.67 -22.85
CA SER A 309 6.90 7.05 -22.54
C SER A 309 8.17 7.52 -23.26
N LYS A 310 8.83 6.66 -24.03
CA LYS A 310 10.01 7.00 -24.85
C LYS A 310 9.65 7.21 -26.31
N ALA A 311 8.45 6.82 -26.70
CA ALA A 311 7.97 6.90 -28.10
C ALA A 311 7.31 8.24 -28.43
N ASP A 312 7.01 9.04 -27.41
CA ASP A 312 6.49 10.41 -27.48
C ASP A 312 7.63 11.42 -27.18
#